data_3fc59a037fbf0626b108e555325ca588
#
_entry.id   3fc59a037fbf0626b108e555325ca588
#
_cell.length_a   1.000
_cell.length_b   1.000
_cell.length_c   1.000
_cell.angle_alpha   90.00
_cell.angle_beta   90.00
_cell.angle_gamma   90.00
#
_symmetry.space_group_name_H-M   'P 1'
#
loop_
_entity.id
_entity.type
_entity.pdbx_description
1 polymer ?
#
loop_
_entity_poly.entity_id
_entity_poly.type
_entity_poly.pdbx_seq_one_letter_code
_entity_poly.pdbx_strand_id
1 'polypeptide(L)'
;MKRLLLPIALAAAMLSAQAGNLADQLAIQTWTLRNLNFQQTIDFAVKHGIKELQVIGNHIDPNASKEEWAQKKAALDAAGLRAYTFGVASTSTDKEKNRRLFEFAKFMGIRLIIVEPGDFRIWDNLEELAKEYDIRVAVHNHGIKSLYGNPAVVKQIIQHRDPRIGVCLDVGWITSAGFDAAKVYREYNGRVFDLHLKDKRVEKTQGDDVAFDTHIGEGQSNYKGLFAELHQSGYSGRLAIETDSGDFAKNPNDFVAKAKAFVEAQGKAPIK
;
A
#
# COMPACT_ATOMS: atom_id res chain seq x y z
N MET A 1 64.30 10.25 14.12
CA MET A 1 63.05 9.66 14.66
C MET A 1 61.99 9.66 13.55
N LYS A 2 61.77 8.53 12.91
CA LYS A 2 60.76 8.34 11.83
C LYS A 2 59.48 7.86 12.47
N ARG A 3 58.40 8.66 12.41
CA ARG A 3 57.07 8.24 12.86
C ARG A 3 56.40 7.43 11.74
N LEU A 4 56.14 6.15 12.05
CA LEU A 4 55.33 5.27 11.24
C LEU A 4 53.84 5.64 11.46
N LEU A 5 53.18 6.09 10.42
CA LEU A 5 51.72 6.22 10.40
C LEU A 5 51.13 4.90 9.89
N LEU A 6 50.45 4.17 10.79
CA LEU A 6 49.63 3.03 10.41
C LEU A 6 48.31 3.54 9.83
N PRO A 7 47.86 3.05 8.68
CA PRO A 7 46.51 3.33 8.20
C PRO A 7 45.49 2.51 8.99
N ILE A 8 44.55 3.18 9.66
CA ILE A 8 43.38 2.54 10.25
C ILE A 8 42.39 2.27 9.07
N ALA A 9 42.34 0.99 8.69
CA ALA A 9 41.30 0.54 7.74
C ALA A 9 39.97 0.44 8.50
N LEU A 10 39.06 1.38 8.25
CA LEU A 10 37.70 1.35 8.72
C LEU A 10 36.94 0.30 7.89
N ALA A 11 36.83 -0.93 8.40
CA ALA A 11 35.97 -1.95 7.83
C ALA A 11 34.50 -1.56 8.12
N ALA A 12 33.83 -0.98 7.14
CA ALA A 12 32.39 -0.82 7.17
C ALA A 12 31.75 -2.22 7.08
N ALA A 13 31.35 -2.77 8.20
CA ALA A 13 30.50 -3.96 8.24
C ALA A 13 29.13 -3.57 7.63
N MET A 14 28.94 -3.90 6.36
CA MET A 14 27.60 -3.93 5.78
C MET A 14 26.84 -5.06 6.49
N LEU A 15 26.03 -4.71 7.49
CA LEU A 15 24.99 -5.62 7.95
C LEU A 15 24.05 -5.79 6.75
N SER A 16 24.17 -6.91 6.05
CA SER A 16 23.13 -7.37 5.15
C SER A 16 21.90 -7.64 6.02
N ALA A 17 20.96 -6.72 6.04
CA ALA A 17 19.63 -7.00 6.58
C ALA A 17 19.16 -8.27 5.87
N GLN A 18 18.98 -9.35 6.62
CA GLN A 18 18.45 -10.60 6.08
C GLN A 18 17.07 -10.27 5.56
N ALA A 19 16.86 -10.39 4.24
CA ALA A 19 15.60 -10.10 3.63
C ALA A 19 14.52 -10.95 4.32
N GLY A 20 13.58 -10.28 5.01
CA GLY A 20 12.50 -10.92 5.75
C GLY A 20 11.58 -11.71 4.80
N ASN A 21 10.76 -12.57 5.35
CA ASN A 21 9.70 -13.22 4.59
C ASN A 21 8.61 -12.18 4.27
N LEU A 22 8.29 -11.97 2.99
CA LEU A 22 7.23 -11.03 2.58
C LEU A 22 5.87 -11.38 3.17
N ALA A 23 5.64 -12.65 3.53
CA ALA A 23 4.41 -13.07 4.21
C ALA A 23 4.21 -12.37 5.58
N ASP A 24 5.29 -11.97 6.26
CA ASP A 24 5.22 -11.23 7.52
C ASP A 24 4.75 -9.78 7.33
N GLN A 25 4.72 -9.31 6.09
CA GLN A 25 4.28 -7.97 5.71
C GLN A 25 2.83 -7.94 5.20
N LEU A 26 2.15 -9.09 5.21
CA LEU A 26 0.77 -9.17 4.71
C LEU A 26 -0.17 -8.28 5.52
N ALA A 27 -1.02 -7.60 4.77
CA ALA A 27 -2.12 -6.77 5.24
C ALA A 27 -3.36 -7.02 4.37
N ILE A 28 -4.47 -6.41 4.70
CA ILE A 28 -5.66 -6.39 3.85
C ILE A 28 -6.16 -4.97 3.65
N GLN A 29 -6.39 -4.60 2.39
CA GLN A 29 -7.18 -3.44 2.03
C GLN A 29 -8.67 -3.80 2.21
N THR A 30 -9.34 -3.09 3.13
CA THR A 30 -10.71 -3.47 3.53
C THR A 30 -11.77 -3.16 2.47
N TRP A 31 -11.39 -2.59 1.31
CA TRP A 31 -12.22 -2.59 0.11
C TRP A 31 -12.56 -4.00 -0.37
N THR A 32 -11.66 -4.96 -0.18
CA THR A 32 -11.93 -6.39 -0.38
C THR A 32 -13.11 -6.89 0.46
N LEU A 33 -13.30 -6.29 1.63
CA LEU A 33 -14.33 -6.63 2.62
C LEU A 33 -15.48 -5.61 2.64
N ARG A 34 -15.67 -4.81 1.57
CA ARG A 34 -16.63 -3.71 1.51
C ARG A 34 -18.08 -4.09 1.75
N ASN A 35 -18.42 -5.37 1.59
CA ASN A 35 -19.75 -5.93 1.87
C ASN A 35 -19.94 -6.36 3.34
N LEU A 36 -18.89 -6.32 4.15
CA LEU A 36 -18.92 -6.61 5.57
C LEU A 36 -19.05 -5.30 6.36
N ASN A 37 -19.74 -5.35 7.51
CA ASN A 37 -19.68 -4.24 8.46
C ASN A 37 -18.34 -4.26 9.23
N PHE A 38 -18.11 -3.24 10.06
CA PHE A 38 -16.85 -3.09 10.78
C PHE A 38 -16.54 -4.29 11.70
N GLN A 39 -17.51 -4.79 12.47
CA GLN A 39 -17.31 -5.95 13.35
C GLN A 39 -16.99 -7.21 12.54
N GLN A 40 -17.75 -7.46 11.48
CA GLN A 40 -17.50 -8.58 10.57
C GLN A 40 -16.11 -8.49 9.91
N THR A 41 -15.63 -7.28 9.64
CA THR A 41 -14.26 -7.05 9.11
C THR A 41 -13.20 -7.43 10.15
N ILE A 42 -13.40 -7.09 11.42
CA ILE A 42 -12.55 -7.52 12.54
C ILE A 42 -12.52 -9.05 12.62
N ASP A 43 -13.70 -9.68 12.70
CA ASP A 43 -13.82 -11.13 12.83
C ASP A 43 -13.16 -11.87 11.65
N PHE A 44 -13.32 -11.33 10.45
CA PHE A 44 -12.67 -11.84 9.25
C PHE A 44 -11.14 -11.76 9.33
N ALA A 45 -10.60 -10.61 9.72
CA ALA A 45 -9.16 -10.40 9.83
C ALA A 45 -8.54 -11.34 10.88
N VAL A 46 -9.19 -11.47 12.05
CA VAL A 46 -8.78 -12.42 13.11
C VAL A 46 -8.81 -13.86 12.59
N LYS A 47 -9.89 -14.28 11.94
CA LYS A 47 -10.04 -15.62 11.35
C LYS A 47 -8.89 -15.95 10.38
N HIS A 48 -8.49 -14.99 9.56
CA HIS A 48 -7.42 -15.17 8.57
C HIS A 48 -6.02 -14.89 9.12
N GLY A 49 -5.87 -14.49 10.40
CA GLY A 49 -4.59 -14.18 11.03
C GLY A 49 -3.91 -12.94 10.43
N ILE A 50 -4.68 -12.01 9.83
CA ILE A 50 -4.18 -10.76 9.28
C ILE A 50 -4.33 -9.68 10.35
N LYS A 51 -3.21 -9.08 10.79
CA LYS A 51 -3.20 -8.10 11.88
C LYS A 51 -3.22 -6.64 11.41
N GLU A 52 -2.87 -6.40 10.17
CA GLU A 52 -2.68 -5.08 9.60
C GLU A 52 -3.79 -4.75 8.59
N LEU A 53 -4.53 -3.68 8.84
CA LEU A 53 -5.65 -3.26 8.01
C LEU A 53 -5.36 -1.90 7.35
N GLN A 54 -5.53 -1.82 6.06
CA GLN A 54 -5.79 -0.56 5.39
C GLN A 54 -7.30 -0.33 5.43
N VAL A 55 -7.76 0.61 6.24
CA VAL A 55 -9.19 0.84 6.44
C VAL A 55 -9.75 1.85 5.45
N ILE A 56 -11.00 1.61 5.02
CA ILE A 56 -11.79 2.52 4.16
C ILE A 56 -12.82 3.30 4.97
N GLY A 57 -13.33 4.39 4.39
CA GLY A 57 -14.32 5.26 5.02
C GLY A 57 -15.62 4.56 5.44
N ASN A 58 -16.02 3.48 4.73
CA ASN A 58 -17.21 2.69 5.08
C ASN A 58 -17.06 1.96 6.42
N HIS A 59 -15.84 1.63 6.83
CA HIS A 59 -15.57 0.95 8.09
C HIS A 59 -15.26 1.91 9.23
N ILE A 60 -14.51 2.99 8.94
CA ILE A 60 -14.20 4.06 9.90
C ILE A 60 -14.28 5.40 9.18
N ASP A 61 -15.30 6.20 9.51
CA ASP A 61 -15.46 7.52 8.90
C ASP A 61 -14.47 8.54 9.51
N PRO A 62 -13.58 9.16 8.72
CA PRO A 62 -12.68 10.18 9.21
C PRO A 62 -13.40 11.48 9.63
N ASN A 63 -14.68 11.64 9.29
CA ASN A 63 -15.49 12.79 9.68
C ASN A 63 -16.36 12.51 10.92
N ALA A 64 -16.35 11.31 11.46
CA ALA A 64 -17.08 10.94 12.67
C ALA A 64 -16.54 11.67 13.92
N SER A 65 -17.23 11.56 15.04
CA SER A 65 -16.78 12.14 16.31
C SER A 65 -15.52 11.44 16.85
N LYS A 66 -14.80 12.13 17.74
CA LYS A 66 -13.62 11.53 18.41
C LYS A 66 -14.02 10.34 19.29
N GLU A 67 -15.21 10.37 19.85
CA GLU A 67 -15.79 9.29 20.66
C GLU A 67 -15.99 8.04 19.79
N GLU A 68 -16.49 8.19 18.57
CA GLU A 68 -16.65 7.09 17.62
C GLU A 68 -15.29 6.55 17.18
N TRP A 69 -14.33 7.41 16.88
CA TRP A 69 -12.96 6.98 16.58
C TRP A 69 -12.34 6.18 17.74
N ALA A 70 -12.56 6.64 19.00
CA ALA A 70 -12.07 5.94 20.18
C ALA A 70 -12.70 4.53 20.31
N GLN A 71 -14.00 4.41 20.05
CA GLN A 71 -14.70 3.12 20.06
C GLN A 71 -14.15 2.17 18.98
N LYS A 72 -13.99 2.68 17.75
CA LYS A 72 -13.43 1.88 16.64
C LYS A 72 -11.99 1.44 16.93
N LYS A 73 -11.16 2.37 17.45
CA LYS A 73 -9.79 2.06 17.84
C LYS A 73 -9.73 1.01 18.95
N ALA A 74 -10.53 1.16 20.00
CA ALA A 74 -10.59 0.19 21.09
C ALA A 74 -11.01 -1.21 20.62
N ALA A 75 -11.95 -1.31 19.67
CA ALA A 75 -12.37 -2.59 19.10
C ALA A 75 -11.23 -3.26 18.30
N LEU A 76 -10.46 -2.50 17.52
CA LEU A 76 -9.27 -3.01 16.83
C LEU A 76 -8.21 -3.48 17.83
N ASP A 77 -7.90 -2.65 18.83
CA ASP A 77 -6.88 -2.95 19.86
C ASP A 77 -7.27 -4.23 20.64
N ALA A 78 -8.54 -4.38 21.02
CA ALA A 78 -9.05 -5.56 21.72
C ALA A 78 -8.94 -6.84 20.88
N ALA A 79 -9.04 -6.74 19.56
CA ALA A 79 -8.86 -7.86 18.63
C ALA A 79 -7.39 -8.11 18.25
N GLY A 80 -6.44 -7.31 18.73
CA GLY A 80 -5.03 -7.37 18.36
C GLY A 80 -4.76 -6.95 16.92
N LEU A 81 -5.63 -6.10 16.36
CA LEU A 81 -5.54 -5.58 15.00
C LEU A 81 -5.07 -4.11 15.00
N ARG A 82 -4.52 -3.68 13.88
CA ARG A 82 -4.08 -2.29 13.69
C ARG A 82 -4.55 -1.73 12.35
N ALA A 83 -5.18 -0.57 12.38
CA ALA A 83 -5.31 0.25 11.19
C ALA A 83 -3.95 0.91 10.91
N TYR A 84 -3.13 0.30 10.03
CA TYR A 84 -1.79 0.83 9.73
C TYR A 84 -1.83 1.98 8.72
N THR A 85 -2.85 2.01 7.88
CA THR A 85 -3.10 3.07 6.91
C THR A 85 -4.60 3.25 6.66
N PHE A 86 -4.97 4.38 6.08
CA PHE A 86 -6.33 4.75 5.69
C PHE A 86 -6.35 5.19 4.22
N GLY A 87 -7.34 4.72 3.47
CA GLY A 87 -7.55 5.14 2.08
C GLY A 87 -8.20 4.05 1.20
N VAL A 88 -8.49 4.37 -0.05
CA VAL A 88 -8.13 5.61 -0.76
C VAL A 88 -9.03 6.75 -0.25
N ALA A 89 -8.43 7.77 0.33
CA ALA A 89 -9.14 8.87 0.97
C ALA A 89 -9.49 9.97 -0.03
N SER A 90 -10.69 10.52 0.11
CA SER A 90 -11.07 11.73 -0.61
C SER A 90 -10.26 12.94 -0.12
N THR A 91 -9.89 13.82 -1.06
CA THR A 91 -9.11 15.03 -0.79
C THR A 91 -9.77 16.26 -1.41
N SER A 92 -9.37 17.44 -0.97
CA SER A 92 -9.94 18.71 -1.40
C SER A 92 -8.86 19.76 -1.69
N THR A 93 -9.17 20.74 -2.52
CA THR A 93 -8.36 21.96 -2.65
C THR A 93 -8.43 22.82 -1.39
N ASP A 94 -9.47 22.65 -0.56
CA ASP A 94 -9.59 23.25 0.76
C ASP A 94 -8.71 22.47 1.77
N LYS A 95 -7.64 23.11 2.25
CA LYS A 95 -6.67 22.51 3.15
C LYS A 95 -7.28 22.07 4.48
N GLU A 96 -8.27 22.81 5.00
CA GLU A 96 -8.88 22.48 6.30
C GLU A 96 -9.73 21.20 6.24
N LYS A 97 -10.32 20.90 5.08
CA LYS A 97 -10.97 19.60 4.87
C LYS A 97 -9.96 18.44 4.88
N ASN A 98 -8.79 18.65 4.30
CA ASN A 98 -7.71 17.65 4.38
C ASN A 98 -7.12 17.57 5.79
N ARG A 99 -7.03 18.70 6.55
CA ARG A 99 -6.55 18.71 7.94
C ARG A 99 -7.32 17.72 8.81
N ARG A 100 -8.63 17.67 8.64
CA ARG A 100 -9.48 16.71 9.36
C ARG A 100 -9.05 15.26 9.17
N LEU A 101 -8.64 14.89 7.96
CA LEU A 101 -8.13 13.57 7.65
C LEU A 101 -6.82 13.27 8.39
N PHE A 102 -5.92 14.26 8.51
CA PHE A 102 -4.67 14.10 9.27
C PHE A 102 -4.90 14.05 10.78
N GLU A 103 -5.85 14.81 11.32
CA GLU A 103 -6.27 14.71 12.73
C GLU A 103 -6.81 13.31 13.04
N PHE A 104 -7.67 12.79 12.19
CA PHE A 104 -8.17 11.41 12.28
C PHE A 104 -7.00 10.40 12.25
N ALA A 105 -6.12 10.49 11.27
CA ALA A 105 -4.99 9.59 11.16
C ALA A 105 -4.10 9.64 12.41
N LYS A 106 -3.78 10.83 12.92
CA LYS A 106 -3.01 11.02 14.15
C LYS A 106 -3.71 10.39 15.36
N PHE A 107 -5.03 10.58 15.50
CA PHE A 107 -5.82 10.01 16.59
C PHE A 107 -5.80 8.47 16.57
N MET A 108 -5.97 7.89 15.37
CA MET A 108 -5.95 6.43 15.17
C MET A 108 -4.54 5.82 15.26
N GLY A 109 -3.49 6.63 15.30
CA GLY A 109 -2.10 6.15 15.26
C GLY A 109 -1.64 5.74 13.85
N ILE A 110 -2.36 6.17 12.82
CA ILE A 110 -2.05 5.91 11.40
C ILE A 110 -0.90 6.81 10.96
N ARG A 111 0.11 6.24 10.31
CA ARG A 111 1.31 6.93 9.85
C ARG A 111 1.40 7.06 8.32
N LEU A 112 0.43 6.54 7.62
CA LEU A 112 0.34 6.60 6.15
C LEU A 112 -1.11 6.82 5.73
N ILE A 113 -1.35 7.81 4.89
CA ILE A 113 -2.65 8.06 4.26
C ILE A 113 -2.50 7.80 2.76
N ILE A 114 -3.41 7.03 2.19
CA ILE A 114 -3.43 6.74 0.75
C ILE A 114 -4.51 7.59 0.10
N VAL A 115 -4.15 8.29 -0.97
CA VAL A 115 -4.99 9.28 -1.65
C VAL A 115 -4.90 9.14 -3.17
N GLU A 116 -5.91 9.65 -3.85
CA GLU A 116 -5.90 9.86 -5.31
C GLU A 116 -6.53 11.23 -5.62
N PRO A 117 -5.76 12.33 -5.45
CA PRO A 117 -6.29 13.67 -5.64
C PRO A 117 -6.73 13.90 -7.10
N GLY A 118 -7.97 14.36 -7.28
CA GLY A 118 -8.51 14.69 -8.62
C GLY A 118 -7.96 16.00 -9.21
N ASP A 119 -7.12 16.73 -8.46
CA ASP A 119 -6.50 17.98 -8.89
C ASP A 119 -5.06 18.06 -8.34
N PHE A 120 -4.10 18.33 -9.21
CA PHE A 120 -2.68 18.40 -8.83
C PHE A 120 -2.37 19.52 -7.82
N ARG A 121 -3.17 20.57 -7.74
CA ARG A 121 -3.02 21.65 -6.74
C ARG A 121 -3.20 21.16 -5.30
N ILE A 122 -3.89 20.05 -5.10
CA ILE A 122 -4.10 19.44 -3.78
C ILE A 122 -2.78 18.97 -3.17
N TRP A 123 -1.81 18.59 -3.98
CA TRP A 123 -0.53 18.07 -3.49
C TRP A 123 0.24 19.06 -2.62
N ASP A 124 0.12 20.36 -2.86
CA ASP A 124 0.85 21.37 -2.07
C ASP A 124 0.33 21.39 -0.62
N ASN A 125 -1.00 21.37 -0.44
CA ASN A 125 -1.55 21.33 0.92
C ASN A 125 -1.38 19.97 1.60
N LEU A 126 -1.40 18.85 0.86
CA LEU A 126 -1.10 17.53 1.41
C LEU A 126 0.35 17.43 1.88
N GLU A 127 1.30 17.99 1.14
CA GLU A 127 2.71 18.03 1.52
C GLU A 127 2.93 18.87 2.78
N GLU A 128 2.28 20.04 2.90
CA GLU A 128 2.35 20.86 4.11
C GLU A 128 1.78 20.12 5.33
N LEU A 129 0.62 19.47 5.18
CA LEU A 129 0.01 18.69 6.26
C LEU A 129 0.86 17.45 6.61
N ALA A 130 1.46 16.78 5.62
CA ALA A 130 2.35 15.66 5.87
C ALA A 130 3.56 16.07 6.73
N LYS A 131 4.12 17.25 6.51
CA LYS A 131 5.18 17.83 7.34
C LYS A 131 4.68 18.19 8.74
N GLU A 132 3.53 18.86 8.83
CA GLU A 132 2.95 19.34 10.09
C GLU A 132 2.61 18.18 11.05
N TYR A 133 2.04 17.08 10.52
CA TYR A 133 1.59 15.95 11.32
C TYR A 133 2.62 14.82 11.43
N ASP A 134 3.72 14.87 10.67
CA ASP A 134 4.69 13.80 10.48
C ASP A 134 4.02 12.48 10.01
N ILE A 135 3.12 12.61 9.03
CA ILE A 135 2.39 11.50 8.44
C ILE A 135 2.75 11.42 6.95
N ARG A 136 3.05 10.22 6.48
CA ARG A 136 3.31 9.99 5.04
C ARG A 136 2.01 10.00 4.25
N VAL A 137 2.11 10.43 2.99
CA VAL A 137 1.01 10.40 2.04
C VAL A 137 1.45 9.64 0.80
N ALA A 138 0.67 8.66 0.38
CA ALA A 138 0.96 7.87 -0.81
C ALA A 138 -0.11 8.08 -1.87
N VAL A 139 0.31 8.38 -3.11
CA VAL A 139 -0.59 8.36 -4.25
C VAL A 139 -0.91 6.92 -4.63
N HIS A 140 -2.18 6.62 -4.82
CA HIS A 140 -2.66 5.37 -5.39
C HIS A 140 -2.81 5.51 -6.90
N ASN A 141 -2.46 4.49 -7.65
CA ASN A 141 -2.67 4.43 -9.09
C ASN A 141 -3.87 3.53 -9.44
N HIS A 142 -4.67 3.97 -10.39
CA HIS A 142 -5.64 3.15 -11.10
C HIS A 142 -5.18 2.85 -12.54
N GLY A 143 -6.09 2.36 -13.39
CA GLY A 143 -5.79 2.03 -14.77
C GLY A 143 -5.40 3.24 -15.62
N ILE A 144 -4.91 2.99 -16.84
CA ILE A 144 -4.31 3.99 -17.73
C ILE A 144 -5.17 5.22 -18.02
N LYS A 145 -6.49 5.10 -17.90
CA LYS A 145 -7.45 6.21 -18.11
C LYS A 145 -7.56 7.14 -16.89
N SER A 146 -6.99 6.77 -15.72
CA SER A 146 -6.98 7.62 -14.53
C SER A 146 -5.85 8.64 -14.57
N LEU A 147 -5.96 9.68 -13.74
CA LEU A 147 -4.96 10.74 -13.63
C LEU A 147 -3.57 10.22 -13.25
N TYR A 148 -3.50 9.13 -12.47
CA TYR A 148 -2.28 8.49 -11.98
C TYR A 148 -2.03 7.12 -12.63
N GLY A 149 -2.71 6.81 -13.73
CA GLY A 149 -2.55 5.53 -14.43
C GLY A 149 -1.23 5.38 -15.17
N ASN A 150 -0.59 6.49 -15.53
CA ASN A 150 0.74 6.48 -16.12
C ASN A 150 1.82 6.63 -15.05
N PRO A 151 2.71 5.65 -14.84
CA PRO A 151 3.77 5.72 -13.83
C PRO A 151 4.69 6.94 -13.96
N ALA A 152 4.89 7.47 -15.17
CA ALA A 152 5.71 8.66 -15.37
C ALA A 152 5.08 9.91 -14.73
N VAL A 153 3.75 10.04 -14.74
CA VAL A 153 3.04 11.13 -14.05
C VAL A 153 3.25 11.03 -12.54
N VAL A 154 3.09 9.84 -11.98
CA VAL A 154 3.33 9.59 -10.55
C VAL A 154 4.77 9.93 -10.16
N LYS A 155 5.73 9.51 -10.97
CA LYS A 155 7.16 9.80 -10.75
C LYS A 155 7.44 11.32 -10.74
N GLN A 156 6.85 12.08 -11.66
CA GLN A 156 6.97 13.54 -11.68
C GLN A 156 6.41 14.20 -10.42
N ILE A 157 5.33 13.66 -9.85
CA ILE A 157 4.75 14.20 -8.62
C ILE A 157 5.68 13.95 -7.44
N ILE A 158 6.17 12.73 -7.25
CA ILE A 158 6.90 12.36 -6.03
C ILE A 158 8.36 12.83 -6.01
N GLN A 159 9.03 12.94 -7.17
CA GLN A 159 10.49 13.13 -7.23
C GLN A 159 10.99 14.46 -6.65
N HIS A 160 10.16 15.52 -6.68
CA HIS A 160 10.52 16.86 -6.22
C HIS A 160 9.80 17.27 -4.94
N ARG A 161 9.02 16.37 -4.32
CA ARG A 161 8.28 16.62 -3.08
C ARG A 161 9.01 16.06 -1.86
N ASP A 162 8.58 16.51 -0.70
CA ASP A 162 9.05 16.01 0.59
C ASP A 162 9.12 14.46 0.60
N PRO A 163 10.12 13.86 1.24
CA PRO A 163 10.24 12.40 1.35
C PRO A 163 9.02 11.68 1.95
N ARG A 164 8.11 12.40 2.62
CA ARG A 164 6.84 11.84 3.13
C ARG A 164 5.80 11.62 2.05
N ILE A 165 6.01 12.17 0.83
CA ILE A 165 5.13 11.93 -0.32
C ILE A 165 5.68 10.76 -1.12
N GLY A 166 4.89 9.72 -1.30
CA GLY A 166 5.29 8.50 -2.01
C GLY A 166 4.13 7.82 -2.71
N VAL A 167 4.20 6.52 -2.83
CA VAL A 167 3.29 5.71 -3.65
C VAL A 167 2.74 4.52 -2.86
N CYS A 168 1.46 4.28 -3.01
CA CYS A 168 0.84 2.97 -2.84
C CYS A 168 0.72 2.37 -4.24
N LEU A 169 1.55 1.40 -4.55
CA LEU A 169 1.61 0.79 -5.89
C LEU A 169 0.58 -0.33 -6.01
N ASP A 170 -0.47 -0.09 -6.78
CA ASP A 170 -1.42 -1.14 -7.13
C ASP A 170 -0.90 -1.97 -8.31
N VAL A 171 -0.54 -3.21 -8.03
CA VAL A 171 0.13 -4.11 -8.97
C VAL A 171 -0.78 -4.47 -10.14
N GLY A 172 -2.05 -4.74 -9.86
CA GLY A 172 -3.02 -5.12 -10.89
C GLY A 172 -3.34 -3.97 -11.85
N TRP A 173 -3.48 -2.77 -11.32
CA TRP A 173 -3.74 -1.60 -12.15
C TRP A 173 -2.53 -1.19 -13.01
N ILE A 174 -1.31 -1.29 -12.48
CA ILE A 174 -0.08 -1.11 -13.28
C ILE A 174 -0.03 -2.12 -14.41
N THR A 175 -0.31 -3.41 -14.12
CA THR A 175 -0.32 -4.48 -15.12
C THR A 175 -1.36 -4.23 -16.19
N SER A 176 -2.59 -3.86 -15.81
CA SER A 176 -3.66 -3.57 -16.76
C SER A 176 -3.39 -2.33 -17.62
N ALA A 177 -2.56 -1.41 -17.13
CA ALA A 177 -2.09 -0.26 -17.89
C ALA A 177 -0.93 -0.59 -18.86
N GLY A 178 -0.49 -1.85 -18.92
CA GLY A 178 0.57 -2.31 -19.81
C GLY A 178 1.99 -2.13 -19.29
N PHE A 179 2.16 -1.85 -17.98
CA PHE A 179 3.47 -1.68 -17.37
C PHE A 179 3.87 -2.87 -16.50
N ASP A 180 5.18 -3.08 -16.36
CA ASP A 180 5.75 -4.07 -15.45
C ASP A 180 5.91 -3.49 -14.05
N ALA A 181 5.21 -4.06 -13.06
CA ALA A 181 5.21 -3.57 -11.68
C ALA A 181 6.59 -3.62 -11.02
N ALA A 182 7.43 -4.61 -11.34
CA ALA A 182 8.80 -4.70 -10.83
C ALA A 182 9.67 -3.54 -11.35
N LYS A 183 9.53 -3.21 -12.63
CA LYS A 183 10.24 -2.07 -13.24
C LYS A 183 9.76 -0.75 -12.64
N VAL A 184 8.45 -0.56 -12.52
CA VAL A 184 7.86 0.65 -11.95
C VAL A 184 8.28 0.82 -10.48
N TYR A 185 8.25 -0.24 -9.68
CA TYR A 185 8.72 -0.23 -8.30
C TYR A 185 10.16 0.28 -8.20
N ARG A 186 11.06 -0.27 -9.00
CA ARG A 186 12.47 0.16 -9.02
C ARG A 186 12.65 1.63 -9.44
N GLU A 187 11.86 2.08 -10.42
CA GLU A 187 11.90 3.47 -10.90
C GLU A 187 11.42 4.49 -9.88
N TYR A 188 10.56 4.10 -8.92
CA TYR A 188 10.13 4.97 -7.82
C TYR A 188 11.16 5.11 -6.70
N ASN A 189 12.26 4.39 -6.77
CA ASN A 189 13.49 4.60 -6.00
C ASN A 189 13.25 4.82 -4.48
N GLY A 190 12.67 3.85 -3.81
CA GLY A 190 12.41 3.88 -2.37
C GLY A 190 11.20 4.72 -1.93
N ARG A 191 10.42 5.23 -2.88
CA ARG A 191 9.20 6.00 -2.59
C ARG A 191 7.93 5.16 -2.56
N VAL A 192 8.00 3.84 -2.73
CA VAL A 192 6.86 2.94 -2.55
C VAL A 192 6.71 2.64 -1.06
N PHE A 193 5.62 3.10 -0.46
CA PHE A 193 5.34 2.98 0.97
C PHE A 193 4.39 1.83 1.28
N ASP A 194 3.56 1.48 0.31
CA ASP A 194 2.57 0.42 0.40
C ASP A 194 2.35 -0.24 -0.97
N LEU A 195 1.85 -1.46 -0.97
CA LEU A 195 1.53 -2.21 -2.18
C LEU A 195 0.13 -2.80 -2.06
N HIS A 196 -0.70 -2.61 -3.09
CA HIS A 196 -1.89 -3.41 -3.25
C HIS A 196 -1.55 -4.65 -4.06
N LEU A 197 -1.65 -5.81 -3.42
CA LEU A 197 -1.60 -7.11 -4.09
C LEU A 197 -2.93 -7.34 -4.77
N LYS A 198 -3.00 -6.98 -6.02
CA LYS A 198 -4.10 -7.20 -6.94
C LYS A 198 -3.55 -7.82 -8.20
N ASP A 199 -4.22 -8.78 -8.77
CA ASP A 199 -3.81 -9.36 -10.04
C ASP A 199 -4.93 -9.26 -11.06
N LYS A 200 -4.55 -8.93 -12.29
CA LYS A 200 -5.50 -8.73 -13.37
C LYS A 200 -5.13 -9.55 -14.59
N ARG A 201 -6.16 -9.98 -15.30
CA ARG A 201 -6.06 -10.49 -16.67
C ARG A 201 -6.66 -9.46 -17.61
N VAL A 202 -5.92 -9.16 -18.67
CA VAL A 202 -6.38 -8.29 -19.76
C VAL A 202 -6.76 -9.16 -20.92
N GLU A 203 -8.02 -9.09 -21.33
CA GLU A 203 -8.51 -9.76 -22.54
C GLU A 203 -8.76 -8.74 -23.64
N LYS A 204 -8.23 -9.04 -24.81
CA LYS A 204 -8.47 -8.23 -26.03
C LYS A 204 -9.85 -8.53 -26.56
N THR A 205 -10.71 -7.53 -26.57
CA THR A 205 -12.04 -7.60 -27.18
C THR A 205 -12.08 -6.78 -28.47
N GLN A 206 -13.17 -6.91 -29.26
CA GLN A 206 -13.37 -6.08 -30.47
C GLN A 206 -13.61 -4.62 -30.03
N GLY A 207 -12.55 -3.83 -29.93
CA GLY A 207 -12.59 -2.40 -29.68
C GLY A 207 -11.82 -1.91 -28.45
N ASP A 208 -11.88 -2.59 -27.31
CA ASP A 208 -11.19 -2.20 -26.08
C ASP A 208 -10.60 -3.40 -25.35
N ASP A 209 -9.46 -3.19 -24.69
CA ASP A 209 -8.93 -4.17 -23.76
C ASP A 209 -9.72 -4.11 -22.45
N VAL A 210 -10.25 -5.26 -22.02
CA VAL A 210 -11.00 -5.38 -20.76
C VAL A 210 -10.11 -6.06 -19.71
N ALA A 211 -9.91 -5.39 -18.59
CA ALA A 211 -9.17 -5.90 -17.46
C ALA A 211 -10.12 -6.33 -16.34
N PHE A 212 -9.96 -7.54 -15.83
CA PHE A 212 -10.71 -8.04 -14.69
C PHE A 212 -9.79 -8.72 -13.67
N ASP A 213 -10.20 -8.70 -12.40
CA ASP A 213 -9.42 -9.29 -11.33
C ASP A 213 -9.43 -10.81 -11.41
N THR A 214 -8.27 -11.40 -11.11
CA THR A 214 -8.08 -12.82 -10.90
C THR A 214 -7.61 -13.09 -9.47
N HIS A 215 -7.47 -14.36 -9.08
CA HIS A 215 -6.69 -14.66 -7.88
C HIS A 215 -5.26 -14.17 -8.04
N ILE A 216 -4.66 -13.69 -6.95
CA ILE A 216 -3.30 -13.18 -6.95
C ILE A 216 -2.33 -14.31 -7.33
N GLY A 217 -1.53 -14.08 -8.35
CA GLY A 217 -0.62 -15.06 -8.95
C GLY A 217 -1.20 -15.85 -10.12
N GLU A 218 -2.49 -15.69 -10.45
CA GLU A 218 -3.15 -16.35 -11.59
C GLU A 218 -3.39 -15.40 -12.78
N GLY A 219 -3.05 -14.12 -12.62
CA GLY A 219 -3.19 -13.09 -13.64
C GLY A 219 -1.94 -12.89 -14.48
N GLN A 220 -1.72 -11.65 -14.90
CA GLN A 220 -0.62 -11.26 -15.77
C GLN A 220 0.45 -10.43 -15.07
N SER A 221 0.30 -10.18 -13.75
CA SER A 221 1.25 -9.39 -12.99
C SER A 221 2.58 -10.14 -12.79
N ASN A 222 3.69 -9.44 -13.00
CA ASN A 222 5.03 -9.99 -12.80
C ASN A 222 5.41 -10.05 -11.30
N TYR A 223 4.69 -10.85 -10.51
CA TYR A 223 4.97 -11.02 -9.08
C TYR A 223 6.35 -11.57 -8.78
N LYS A 224 6.86 -12.48 -9.61
CA LYS A 224 8.21 -13.03 -9.45
C LYS A 224 9.27 -11.93 -9.51
N GLY A 225 9.19 -11.07 -10.52
CA GLY A 225 10.09 -9.93 -10.66
C GLY A 225 9.91 -8.92 -9.53
N LEU A 226 8.67 -8.60 -9.18
CA LEU A 226 8.37 -7.67 -8.09
C LEU A 226 8.92 -8.16 -6.74
N PHE A 227 8.68 -9.41 -6.37
CA PHE A 227 9.18 -9.96 -5.10
C PHE A 227 10.70 -9.98 -5.04
N ALA A 228 11.38 -10.24 -6.17
CA ALA A 228 12.84 -10.13 -6.24
C ALA A 228 13.32 -8.69 -5.95
N GLU A 229 12.67 -7.66 -6.52
CA GLU A 229 12.97 -6.25 -6.25
C GLU A 229 12.70 -5.87 -4.79
N LEU A 230 11.58 -6.35 -4.20
CA LEU A 230 11.25 -6.10 -2.80
C LEU A 230 12.32 -6.68 -1.86
N HIS A 231 12.77 -7.91 -2.11
CA HIS A 231 13.84 -8.53 -1.34
C HIS A 231 15.18 -7.79 -1.52
N GLN A 232 15.52 -7.44 -2.75
CA GLN A 232 16.78 -6.75 -3.04
C GLN A 232 16.86 -5.37 -2.38
N SER A 233 15.74 -4.64 -2.35
CA SER A 233 15.66 -3.29 -1.75
C SER A 233 15.49 -3.30 -0.24
N GLY A 234 15.21 -4.45 0.38
CA GLY A 234 14.86 -4.53 1.80
C GLY A 234 13.52 -3.83 2.10
N TYR A 235 12.54 -3.98 1.22
CA TYR A 235 11.22 -3.37 1.39
C TYR A 235 10.60 -3.72 2.75
N SER A 236 10.11 -2.70 3.47
CA SER A 236 9.55 -2.84 4.81
C SER A 236 8.12 -2.32 4.96
N GLY A 237 7.49 -1.94 3.84
CA GLY A 237 6.07 -1.56 3.82
C GLY A 237 5.14 -2.77 3.96
N ARG A 238 3.85 -2.58 3.66
CA ARG A 238 2.86 -3.66 3.71
C ARG A 238 2.48 -4.11 2.31
N LEU A 239 1.99 -5.35 2.25
CA LEU A 239 1.45 -6.02 1.08
C LEU A 239 -0.04 -6.24 1.34
N ALA A 240 -0.87 -5.27 0.97
CA ALA A 240 -2.29 -5.28 1.23
C ALA A 240 -3.04 -6.07 0.16
N ILE A 241 -3.65 -7.19 0.54
CA ILE A 241 -4.50 -7.99 -0.34
C ILE A 241 -5.72 -7.15 -0.74
N GLU A 242 -5.95 -7.01 -2.04
CA GLU A 242 -7.05 -6.19 -2.56
C GLU A 242 -7.68 -6.77 -3.82
N THR A 243 -8.99 -6.53 -3.99
CA THR A 243 -9.72 -6.81 -5.22
C THR A 243 -10.87 -5.84 -5.47
N ASP A 244 -11.07 -5.49 -6.74
CA ASP A 244 -12.23 -4.76 -7.22
C ASP A 244 -13.39 -5.70 -7.62
N SER A 245 -13.13 -7.01 -7.77
CA SER A 245 -14.15 -7.97 -8.16
C SER A 245 -15.31 -8.00 -7.15
N GLY A 246 -16.51 -7.79 -7.65
CA GLY A 246 -17.74 -7.92 -6.83
C GLY A 246 -17.95 -9.35 -6.35
N ASP A 247 -17.56 -10.36 -7.13
CA ASP A 247 -17.74 -11.76 -6.76
C ASP A 247 -16.75 -12.20 -5.68
N PHE A 248 -15.49 -11.77 -5.75
CA PHE A 248 -14.53 -11.99 -4.67
C PHE A 248 -14.95 -11.25 -3.39
N ALA A 249 -15.48 -10.03 -3.50
CA ALA A 249 -15.96 -9.29 -2.33
C ALA A 249 -17.22 -9.88 -1.69
N LYS A 250 -18.06 -10.64 -2.43
CA LYS A 250 -19.18 -11.41 -1.86
C LYS A 250 -18.70 -12.62 -1.07
N ASN A 251 -17.61 -13.27 -1.53
CA ASN A 251 -17.05 -14.48 -0.91
C ASN A 251 -15.54 -14.31 -0.69
N PRO A 252 -15.10 -13.41 0.21
CA PRO A 252 -13.67 -13.04 0.32
C PRO A 252 -12.79 -14.14 0.94
N ASN A 253 -13.37 -15.17 1.58
CA ASN A 253 -12.58 -16.18 2.29
C ASN A 253 -11.62 -16.94 1.37
N ASP A 254 -12.10 -17.45 0.23
CA ASP A 254 -11.27 -18.20 -0.71
C ASP A 254 -10.21 -17.30 -1.36
N PHE A 255 -10.62 -16.10 -1.77
CA PHE A 255 -9.72 -15.11 -2.36
C PHE A 255 -8.55 -14.77 -1.44
N VAL A 256 -8.85 -14.43 -0.17
CA VAL A 256 -7.82 -14.06 0.80
C VAL A 256 -6.96 -15.25 1.20
N ALA A 257 -7.54 -16.45 1.35
CA ALA A 257 -6.77 -17.66 1.67
C ALA A 257 -5.77 -18.01 0.56
N LYS A 258 -6.18 -17.93 -0.71
CA LYS A 258 -5.30 -18.17 -1.87
C LYS A 258 -4.22 -17.10 -1.98
N ALA A 259 -4.56 -15.82 -1.77
CA ALA A 259 -3.59 -14.73 -1.78
C ALA A 259 -2.50 -14.93 -0.72
N LYS A 260 -2.87 -15.32 0.50
CA LYS A 260 -1.92 -15.66 1.57
C LYS A 260 -1.02 -16.83 1.17
N ALA A 261 -1.62 -17.94 0.72
CA ALA A 261 -0.85 -19.11 0.31
C ALA A 261 0.14 -18.79 -0.82
N PHE A 262 -0.25 -17.94 -1.77
CA PHE A 262 0.62 -17.48 -2.83
C PHE A 262 1.84 -16.72 -2.28
N VAL A 263 1.62 -15.75 -1.38
CA VAL A 263 2.72 -14.96 -0.80
C VAL A 263 3.59 -15.82 0.12
N GLU A 264 3.03 -16.75 0.89
CA GLU A 264 3.77 -17.69 1.72
C GLU A 264 4.67 -18.62 0.89
N ALA A 265 4.22 -19.02 -0.29
CA ALA A 265 4.97 -19.87 -1.20
C ALA A 265 6.05 -19.11 -1.99
N GLN A 266 5.73 -17.92 -2.50
CA GLN A 266 6.56 -17.17 -3.44
C GLN A 266 7.32 -15.99 -2.81
N GLY A 267 6.88 -15.53 -1.63
CA GLY A 267 7.45 -14.37 -0.93
C GLY A 267 8.70 -14.67 -0.09
N LYS A 268 9.23 -15.89 -0.15
CA LYS A 268 10.47 -16.26 0.54
C LYS A 268 11.67 -15.65 -0.19
N ALA A 269 12.63 -15.14 0.57
CA ALA A 269 13.87 -14.69 -0.02
C ALA A 269 14.56 -15.84 -0.76
N PRO A 270 15.18 -15.59 -1.92
CA PRO A 270 16.00 -16.61 -2.60
C PRO A 270 17.05 -17.15 -1.66
N ILE A 271 17.18 -18.47 -1.57
CA ILE A 271 18.31 -19.09 -0.86
C ILE A 271 19.57 -18.73 -1.65
N LYS A 272 20.51 -18.05 -1.01
CA LYS A 272 21.81 -17.68 -1.59
C LYS A 272 22.70 -18.89 -1.74
#